data_a129c966bf65e730d3aff84c3482aefe
#
_entry.id   a129c966bf65e730d3aff84c3482aefe
#
_cell.length_a   1.000
_cell.length_b   1.000
_cell.length_c   1.000
_cell.angle_alpha   90.00
_cell.angle_beta   90.00
_cell.angle_gamma   90.00
#
_symmetry.space_group_name_H-M   'P 1'
#
loop_
_entity.id
_entity.type
_entity.pdbx_description
1 polymer ?
#
loop_
_entity_poly.entity_id
_entity_poly.type
_entity_poly.pdbx_seq_one_letter_code
_entity_poly.pdbx_strand_id
1 'polypeptide(L)'
;YYAEKVRKQKYALDEEMLRPYFSLENVQGGIFFLANRLYGITFRPIVVPLYHPEAVAYEVLDVDQSHLGVLYFDFFPRSGKSSGAWCTAFRSQRYEGDERIAPVVAIVCNFTPPTKLTPSLLTLDEVQTLFHEFGHGLHALFADVKYRSLGRVEGDFVELPSQIMENWATEPEVLRHYAINYTTGEVIPERLIKRIRESGKFNQGFIVTELVAAALTDMDIHAITEYEPFDVNEFEADAVYGRRGLIPQIQPRYCLLYTSDA
;
A
#
# COMPACT_ATOMS: atom_id res chain seq x y z
N TYR A 1 -18.62 -12.64 0.99
CA TYR A 1 -19.61 -13.23 0.07
C TYR A 1 -20.80 -12.31 -0.21
N TYR A 2 -21.57 -11.89 0.83
CA TYR A 2 -22.75 -11.03 0.62
C TYR A 2 -22.39 -9.61 0.21
N ALA A 3 -21.32 -9.04 0.75
CA ALA A 3 -20.81 -7.73 0.35
C ALA A 3 -20.48 -7.70 -1.16
N GLU A 4 -19.80 -8.73 -1.65
CA GLU A 4 -19.47 -8.84 -3.08
C GLU A 4 -20.72 -8.97 -3.97
N LYS A 5 -21.71 -9.74 -3.56
CA LYS A 5 -23.00 -9.81 -4.28
C LYS A 5 -23.69 -8.46 -4.38
N VAL A 6 -23.76 -7.73 -3.27
CA VAL A 6 -24.39 -6.40 -3.24
C VAL A 6 -23.57 -5.41 -4.08
N ARG A 7 -22.25 -5.45 -3.99
CA ARG A 7 -21.35 -4.62 -4.81
C ARG A 7 -21.60 -4.86 -6.30
N LYS A 8 -21.61 -6.12 -6.74
CA LYS A 8 -21.91 -6.48 -8.14
C LYS A 8 -23.29 -6.01 -8.60
N GLN A 9 -24.33 -6.19 -7.79
CA GLN A 9 -25.68 -5.74 -8.12
C GLN A 9 -25.81 -4.22 -8.19
N LYS A 10 -25.17 -3.49 -7.24
CA LYS A 10 -25.31 -2.03 -7.14
C LYS A 10 -24.46 -1.27 -8.15
N TYR A 11 -23.23 -1.74 -8.40
CA TYR A 11 -22.26 -1.01 -9.24
C TYR A 11 -21.98 -1.67 -10.58
N ALA A 12 -22.49 -2.90 -10.80
CA ALA A 12 -22.25 -3.71 -12.00
C ALA A 12 -20.73 -3.79 -12.34
N LEU A 13 -19.88 -3.81 -11.30
CA LEU A 13 -18.43 -3.91 -11.41
C LEU A 13 -18.00 -5.32 -10.99
N ASP A 14 -17.31 -6.01 -11.90
CA ASP A 14 -16.64 -7.28 -11.64
C ASP A 14 -15.12 -7.05 -11.81
N GLU A 15 -14.32 -7.60 -10.92
CA GLU A 15 -12.86 -7.49 -10.98
C GLU A 15 -12.30 -8.06 -12.28
N GLU A 16 -12.90 -9.13 -12.79
CA GLU A 16 -12.49 -9.73 -14.06
C GLU A 16 -12.64 -8.77 -15.25
N MET A 17 -13.52 -7.77 -15.15
CA MET A 17 -13.64 -6.72 -16.17
C MET A 17 -12.50 -5.71 -16.11
N LEU A 18 -11.82 -5.58 -14.97
CA LEU A 18 -10.75 -4.62 -14.74
C LEU A 18 -9.36 -5.20 -14.98
N ARG A 19 -9.15 -6.47 -14.64
CA ARG A 19 -7.84 -7.16 -14.77
C ARG A 19 -7.14 -6.94 -16.11
N PRO A 20 -7.82 -6.99 -17.28
CA PRO A 20 -7.15 -6.75 -18.56
C PRO A 20 -6.49 -5.38 -18.71
N TYR A 21 -6.87 -4.41 -17.89
CA TYR A 21 -6.31 -3.05 -17.90
C TYR A 21 -5.15 -2.85 -16.93
N PHE A 22 -4.92 -3.80 -16.03
CA PHE A 22 -3.95 -3.66 -14.94
C PHE A 22 -2.79 -4.64 -15.07
N SER A 23 -2.09 -4.61 -16.22
CA SER A 23 -0.83 -5.32 -16.32
C SER A 23 0.20 -4.68 -15.38
N LEU A 24 1.00 -5.51 -14.70
CA LEU A 24 2.01 -5.04 -13.74
C LEU A 24 2.97 -4.02 -14.36
N GLU A 25 3.38 -4.24 -15.60
CA GLU A 25 4.27 -3.33 -16.33
C GLU A 25 3.64 -1.93 -16.49
N ASN A 26 2.35 -1.89 -16.88
CA ASN A 26 1.64 -0.62 -17.04
C ASN A 26 1.41 0.07 -15.69
N VAL A 27 1.05 -0.68 -14.64
CA VAL A 27 0.86 -0.13 -13.29
C VAL A 27 2.17 0.41 -12.73
N GLN A 28 3.29 -0.28 -12.94
CA GLN A 28 4.62 0.21 -12.59
C GLN A 28 4.96 1.50 -13.36
N GLY A 29 4.66 1.56 -14.65
CA GLY A 29 4.76 2.79 -15.44
C GLY A 29 3.91 3.92 -14.86
N GLY A 30 2.72 3.59 -14.34
CA GLY A 30 1.79 4.52 -13.69
C GLY A 30 2.35 5.16 -12.42
N ILE A 31 2.97 4.38 -11.54
CA ILE A 31 3.60 4.96 -10.33
C ILE A 31 4.81 5.84 -10.68
N PHE A 32 5.57 5.49 -11.70
CA PHE A 32 6.69 6.31 -12.17
C PHE A 32 6.21 7.62 -12.80
N PHE A 33 5.17 7.56 -13.63
CA PHE A 33 4.51 8.74 -14.17
C PHE A 33 4.03 9.67 -13.06
N LEU A 34 3.33 9.12 -12.06
CA LEU A 34 2.83 9.88 -10.93
C LEU A 34 3.97 10.56 -10.16
N ALA A 35 5.02 9.82 -9.83
CA ALA A 35 6.17 10.37 -9.11
C ALA A 35 6.87 11.49 -9.90
N ASN A 36 6.98 11.31 -11.21
CA ASN A 36 7.50 12.37 -12.08
C ASN A 36 6.60 13.62 -12.07
N ARG A 37 5.29 13.44 -12.16
CA ARG A 37 4.32 14.57 -12.14
C ARG A 37 4.29 15.31 -10.81
N LEU A 38 4.40 14.59 -9.68
CA LEU A 38 4.35 15.20 -8.34
C LEU A 38 5.68 15.80 -7.91
N TYR A 39 6.78 15.13 -8.21
CA TYR A 39 8.10 15.42 -7.64
C TYR A 39 9.20 15.66 -8.67
N GLY A 40 8.95 15.42 -9.96
CA GLY A 40 9.93 15.59 -11.03
C GLY A 40 10.99 14.48 -11.11
N ILE A 41 10.96 13.49 -10.21
CA ILE A 41 11.95 12.39 -10.17
C ILE A 41 11.76 11.44 -11.34
N THR A 42 12.84 10.76 -11.72
CA THR A 42 12.85 9.77 -12.81
C THR A 42 13.48 8.45 -12.35
N PHE A 43 13.14 7.36 -13.05
CA PHE A 43 13.57 6.01 -12.73
C PHE A 43 14.31 5.41 -13.94
N ARG A 44 15.54 5.01 -13.75
CA ARG A 44 16.39 4.40 -14.78
C ARG A 44 16.71 2.97 -14.40
N PRO A 45 16.38 1.97 -15.22
CA PRO A 45 16.80 0.59 -14.96
C PRO A 45 18.33 0.50 -14.83
N ILE A 46 18.81 -0.26 -13.85
CA ILE A 46 20.23 -0.48 -13.62
C ILE A 46 20.56 -1.97 -13.45
N VAL A 47 21.78 -2.33 -13.86
CA VAL A 47 22.31 -3.68 -13.66
C VAL A 47 23.19 -3.66 -12.41
N VAL A 48 22.70 -4.27 -11.35
CA VAL A 48 23.35 -4.35 -10.04
C VAL A 48 23.18 -5.77 -9.48
N PRO A 49 23.94 -6.16 -8.46
CA PRO A 49 23.69 -7.42 -7.77
C PRO A 49 22.25 -7.51 -7.24
N LEU A 50 21.55 -8.56 -7.63
CA LEU A 50 20.17 -8.84 -7.17
C LEU A 50 20.19 -9.97 -6.14
N TYR A 51 19.41 -9.84 -5.08
CA TYR A 51 19.25 -10.89 -4.08
C TYR A 51 18.35 -12.04 -4.56
N HIS A 52 17.56 -11.82 -5.62
CA HIS A 52 16.75 -12.81 -6.30
C HIS A 52 16.67 -12.50 -7.81
N PRO A 53 16.69 -13.53 -8.71
CA PRO A 53 16.69 -13.30 -10.15
C PRO A 53 15.46 -12.56 -10.70
N GLU A 54 14.32 -12.64 -10.02
CA GLU A 54 13.08 -11.95 -10.42
C GLU A 54 12.99 -10.51 -9.87
N ALA A 55 13.91 -10.10 -8.99
CA ALA A 55 13.96 -8.72 -8.55
C ALA A 55 14.51 -7.82 -9.66
N VAL A 56 14.02 -6.59 -9.70
CA VAL A 56 14.50 -5.55 -10.62
C VAL A 56 14.95 -4.33 -9.83
N ALA A 57 15.88 -3.57 -10.37
CA ALA A 57 16.43 -2.40 -9.69
C ALA A 57 16.42 -1.17 -10.60
N TYR A 58 16.12 -0.03 -10.00
CA TYR A 58 16.10 1.28 -10.63
C TYR A 58 16.96 2.25 -9.85
N GLU A 59 17.75 3.03 -10.57
CA GLU A 59 18.31 4.26 -10.04
C GLU A 59 17.22 5.33 -10.07
N VAL A 60 17.04 6.00 -8.93
CA VAL A 60 16.12 7.13 -8.81
C VAL A 60 16.93 8.42 -8.89
N LEU A 61 16.54 9.27 -9.83
CA LEU A 61 17.19 10.54 -10.10
C LEU A 61 16.27 11.69 -9.72
N ASP A 62 16.82 12.70 -9.08
CA ASP A 62 16.12 13.94 -8.74
C ASP A 62 15.91 14.82 -10.00
N VAL A 63 15.23 15.94 -9.84
CA VAL A 63 14.92 16.90 -10.91
C VAL A 63 16.18 17.38 -11.64
N ASP A 64 17.26 17.59 -10.91
CA ASP A 64 18.57 18.00 -11.44
C ASP A 64 19.42 16.84 -12.00
N GLN A 65 18.85 15.63 -12.05
CA GLN A 65 19.50 14.39 -12.46
C GLN A 65 20.57 13.89 -11.47
N SER A 66 20.63 14.43 -10.28
CA SER A 66 21.47 13.88 -9.20
C SER A 66 20.91 12.54 -8.69
N HIS A 67 21.79 11.70 -8.17
CA HIS A 67 21.44 10.40 -7.63
C HIS A 67 20.69 10.54 -6.29
N LEU A 68 19.40 10.21 -6.28
CA LEU A 68 18.56 10.25 -5.09
C LEU A 68 18.66 8.94 -4.28
N GLY A 69 18.64 7.79 -4.95
CA GLY A 69 18.72 6.47 -4.32
C GLY A 69 18.56 5.32 -5.31
N VAL A 70 18.46 4.12 -4.77
CA VAL A 70 18.19 2.90 -5.53
C VAL A 70 16.90 2.26 -5.03
N LEU A 71 16.03 1.89 -5.96
CA LEU A 71 14.76 1.23 -5.66
C LEU A 71 14.71 -0.16 -6.29
N TYR A 72 14.55 -1.18 -5.45
CA TYR A 72 14.29 -2.55 -5.88
C TYR A 72 12.80 -2.85 -5.85
N PHE A 73 12.35 -3.66 -6.81
CA PHE A 73 11.04 -4.29 -6.79
C PHE A 73 11.18 -5.80 -6.80
N ASP A 74 10.40 -6.45 -5.96
CA ASP A 74 10.29 -7.90 -5.84
C ASP A 74 8.81 -8.27 -5.80
N PHE A 75 8.23 -8.55 -6.96
CA PHE A 75 6.78 -8.59 -7.15
C PHE A 75 6.13 -9.94 -6.87
N PHE A 76 6.84 -11.06 -6.98
CA PHE A 76 6.21 -12.37 -7.07
C PHE A 76 6.42 -13.24 -5.82
N PRO A 77 5.43 -14.09 -5.48
CA PRO A 77 5.54 -15.03 -4.38
C PRO A 77 6.55 -16.14 -4.68
N ARG A 78 7.20 -16.64 -3.65
CA ARG A 78 8.08 -17.82 -3.71
C ARG A 78 8.23 -18.48 -2.34
N SER A 79 8.78 -19.68 -2.30
CA SER A 79 9.09 -20.36 -1.05
C SER A 79 10.02 -19.51 -0.18
N GLY A 80 9.70 -19.39 1.10
CA GLY A 80 10.47 -18.60 2.07
C GLY A 80 10.19 -17.10 2.06
N LYS A 81 9.34 -16.58 1.17
CA LYS A 81 8.89 -15.19 1.17
C LYS A 81 7.60 -15.07 1.99
N SER A 82 7.54 -14.10 2.91
CA SER A 82 6.33 -13.81 3.68
C SER A 82 5.20 -13.33 2.77
N SER A 83 3.95 -13.60 3.16
CA SER A 83 2.75 -13.09 2.47
C SER A 83 2.56 -11.59 2.71
N GLY A 84 1.68 -10.96 1.90
CA GLY A 84 1.40 -9.53 1.97
C GLY A 84 2.37 -8.71 1.13
N ALA A 85 2.49 -7.43 1.43
CA ALA A 85 3.43 -6.51 0.81
C ALA A 85 4.10 -5.66 1.87
N TRP A 86 5.30 -5.18 1.59
CA TRP A 86 6.02 -4.28 2.49
C TRP A 86 7.10 -3.49 1.76
N CYS A 87 7.44 -2.35 2.33
CA CYS A 87 8.62 -1.58 1.96
C CYS A 87 9.70 -1.74 3.03
N THR A 88 10.96 -1.89 2.62
CA THR A 88 12.11 -1.96 3.52
C THR A 88 13.30 -1.24 2.93
N ALA A 89 14.26 -0.87 3.77
CA ALA A 89 15.52 -0.26 3.34
C ALA A 89 16.70 -1.18 3.67
N PHE A 90 17.42 -1.64 2.65
CA PHE A 90 18.71 -2.29 2.84
C PHE A 90 19.76 -1.32 3.39
N ARG A 91 19.63 -0.07 3.00
CA ARG A 91 20.44 1.03 3.51
C ARG A 91 19.56 2.28 3.63
N SER A 92 19.44 2.81 4.84
CA SER A 92 18.77 4.09 5.06
C SER A 92 19.70 5.26 4.70
N GLN A 93 19.11 6.37 4.29
CA GLN A 93 19.83 7.61 4.07
C GLN A 93 20.53 8.07 5.36
N ARG A 94 21.72 8.61 5.23
CA ARG A 94 22.48 9.26 6.31
C ARG A 94 23.57 10.15 5.73
N TYR A 95 24.22 10.89 6.58
CA TYR A 95 25.47 11.57 6.26
C TYR A 95 26.67 10.88 6.92
N GLU A 96 27.76 10.77 6.19
CA GLU A 96 29.08 10.39 6.70
C GLU A 96 30.02 11.59 6.48
N GLY A 97 30.24 12.39 7.54
CA GLY A 97 30.79 13.73 7.39
C GLY A 97 29.82 14.64 6.64
N ASP A 98 30.28 15.22 5.54
CA ASP A 98 29.45 16.05 4.65
C ASP A 98 28.92 15.27 3.43
N GLU A 99 29.25 13.99 3.28
CA GLU A 99 28.80 13.15 2.19
C GLU A 99 27.42 12.55 2.47
N ARG A 100 26.46 12.77 1.57
CA ARG A 100 25.15 12.14 1.63
C ARG A 100 25.23 10.70 1.11
N ILE A 101 24.97 9.74 1.98
CA ILE A 101 24.84 8.32 1.62
C ILE A 101 23.39 8.06 1.23
N ALA A 102 23.20 7.81 -0.07
CA ALA A 102 21.88 7.59 -0.64
C ALA A 102 21.22 6.30 -0.13
N PRO A 103 19.89 6.27 0.02
CA PRO A 103 19.16 5.08 0.46
C PRO A 103 19.12 4.00 -0.61
N VAL A 104 18.98 2.74 -0.16
CA VAL A 104 18.68 1.58 -1.00
C VAL A 104 17.43 0.94 -0.45
N VAL A 105 16.35 1.05 -1.19
CA VAL A 105 14.99 0.70 -0.78
C VAL A 105 14.49 -0.49 -1.60
N ALA A 106 13.67 -1.33 -1.01
CA ALA A 106 12.99 -2.42 -1.70
C ALA A 106 11.50 -2.41 -1.40
N ILE A 107 10.70 -2.52 -2.44
CA ILE A 107 9.26 -2.77 -2.40
C ILE A 107 9.05 -4.25 -2.73
N VAL A 108 8.42 -4.96 -1.81
CA VAL A 108 8.21 -6.41 -1.90
C VAL A 108 6.70 -6.68 -1.90
N CYS A 109 6.25 -7.45 -2.90
CA CYS A 109 4.85 -7.81 -3.08
C CYS A 109 4.71 -9.33 -3.29
N ASN A 110 3.48 -9.80 -3.40
CA ASN A 110 3.15 -11.19 -3.71
C ASN A 110 2.03 -11.25 -4.77
N PHE A 111 2.23 -10.54 -5.86
CA PHE A 111 1.27 -10.46 -6.95
C PHE A 111 1.22 -11.75 -7.76
N THR A 112 0.10 -11.97 -8.45
CA THR A 112 -0.04 -13.12 -9.37
C THR A 112 1.04 -13.07 -10.46
N PRO A 113 1.90 -14.08 -10.58
CA PRO A 113 2.98 -14.08 -11.58
C PRO A 113 2.41 -14.21 -13.00
N PRO A 114 3.18 -13.80 -14.02
CA PRO A 114 2.78 -14.00 -15.41
C PRO A 114 2.72 -15.50 -15.76
N THR A 115 1.93 -15.82 -16.76
CA THR A 115 1.87 -17.15 -17.35
C THR A 115 2.59 -17.14 -18.72
N LYS A 116 2.63 -18.29 -19.41
CA LYS A 116 3.15 -18.33 -20.79
C LYS A 116 2.29 -17.54 -21.78
N LEU A 117 1.03 -17.28 -21.45
CA LEU A 117 0.04 -16.69 -22.35
C LEU A 117 -0.43 -15.29 -21.93
N THR A 118 -0.24 -14.95 -20.65
CA THR A 118 -0.72 -13.68 -20.08
C THR A 118 0.36 -13.01 -19.25
N PRO A 119 0.50 -11.67 -19.30
CA PRO A 119 1.33 -10.95 -18.36
C PRO A 119 0.78 -11.09 -16.92
N SER A 120 1.52 -10.61 -15.94
CA SER A 120 0.99 -10.44 -14.58
C SER A 120 -0.13 -9.40 -14.63
N LEU A 121 -1.35 -9.83 -14.31
CA LEU A 121 -2.56 -8.98 -14.30
C LEU A 121 -3.01 -8.80 -12.86
N LEU A 122 -3.05 -7.55 -12.41
CA LEU A 122 -3.36 -7.18 -11.03
C LEU A 122 -4.87 -7.02 -10.82
N THR A 123 -5.32 -7.26 -9.59
CA THR A 123 -6.61 -6.77 -9.10
C THR A 123 -6.52 -5.28 -8.77
N LEU A 124 -7.64 -4.61 -8.57
CA LEU A 124 -7.63 -3.22 -8.14
C LEU A 124 -6.97 -3.06 -6.75
N ASP A 125 -7.19 -4.03 -5.85
CA ASP A 125 -6.56 -4.04 -4.52
C ASP A 125 -5.03 -4.20 -4.62
N GLU A 126 -4.54 -5.06 -5.53
CA GLU A 126 -3.10 -5.19 -5.79
C GLU A 126 -2.49 -3.92 -6.39
N VAL A 127 -3.24 -3.22 -7.26
CA VAL A 127 -2.84 -1.90 -7.77
C VAL A 127 -2.71 -0.90 -6.62
N GLN A 128 -3.72 -0.79 -5.76
CA GLN A 128 -3.68 0.10 -4.59
C GLN A 128 -2.54 -0.26 -3.64
N THR A 129 -2.29 -1.56 -3.42
CA THR A 129 -1.15 -2.05 -2.64
C THR A 129 0.19 -1.57 -3.23
N LEU A 130 0.36 -1.63 -4.55
CA LEU A 130 1.60 -1.14 -5.17
C LEU A 130 1.78 0.37 -4.98
N PHE A 131 0.72 1.16 -5.12
CA PHE A 131 0.76 2.60 -4.83
C PHE A 131 1.07 2.88 -3.37
N HIS A 132 0.49 2.11 -2.44
CA HIS A 132 0.76 2.19 -1.00
C HIS A 132 2.24 1.95 -0.69
N GLU A 133 2.80 0.80 -1.08
CA GLU A 133 4.20 0.47 -0.85
C GLU A 133 5.15 1.45 -1.51
N PHE A 134 4.75 1.97 -2.68
CA PHE A 134 5.50 3.01 -3.36
C PHE A 134 5.51 4.33 -2.56
N GLY A 135 4.45 4.64 -1.82
CA GLY A 135 4.41 5.79 -0.90
C GLY A 135 5.45 5.67 0.22
N HIS A 136 5.58 4.49 0.83
CA HIS A 136 6.67 4.21 1.77
C HIS A 136 8.04 4.31 1.09
N GLY A 137 8.17 3.78 -0.12
CA GLY A 137 9.39 3.87 -0.91
C GLY A 137 9.82 5.30 -1.19
N LEU A 138 8.89 6.17 -1.59
CA LEU A 138 9.14 7.60 -1.80
C LEU A 138 9.57 8.29 -0.51
N HIS A 139 8.90 8.00 0.61
CA HIS A 139 9.27 8.55 1.91
C HIS A 139 10.72 8.20 2.28
N ALA A 140 11.12 6.95 2.08
CA ALA A 140 12.48 6.51 2.35
C ALA A 140 13.52 7.13 1.38
N LEU A 141 13.16 7.29 0.10
CA LEU A 141 14.03 7.87 -0.93
C LEU A 141 14.26 9.37 -0.72
N PHE A 142 13.21 10.10 -0.30
CA PHE A 142 13.29 11.54 -0.01
C PHE A 142 13.89 11.87 1.35
N ALA A 143 14.24 10.87 2.17
CA ALA A 143 14.91 11.13 3.44
C ALA A 143 16.21 11.93 3.21
N ASP A 144 16.34 13.03 3.92
CA ASP A 144 17.51 13.88 3.94
C ASP A 144 17.76 14.41 5.35
N VAL A 145 18.25 13.53 6.21
CA VAL A 145 18.48 13.79 7.63
C VAL A 145 19.94 13.63 7.98
N LYS A 146 20.45 14.56 8.75
CA LYS A 146 21.86 14.54 9.20
C LYS A 146 22.17 13.35 10.11
N TYR A 147 21.26 13.03 11.01
CA TYR A 147 21.42 11.92 11.96
C TYR A 147 20.48 10.77 11.59
N ARG A 148 21.02 9.57 11.44
CA ARG A 148 20.29 8.37 11.01
C ARG A 148 19.03 8.09 11.85
N SER A 149 19.05 8.37 13.14
CA SER A 149 17.92 8.17 14.04
C SER A 149 16.70 9.05 13.71
N LEU A 150 16.91 10.20 13.09
CA LEU A 150 15.83 11.11 12.67
C LEU A 150 15.10 10.65 11.40
N GLY A 151 15.64 9.67 10.68
CA GLY A 151 14.99 9.06 9.53
C GLY A 151 13.96 7.98 9.91
N ARG A 152 13.80 7.67 11.19
CA ARG A 152 12.72 6.80 11.68
C ARG A 152 11.45 7.62 11.84
N VAL A 153 10.36 7.04 11.37
CA VAL A 153 9.03 7.64 11.44
C VAL A 153 8.29 6.99 12.59
N GLU A 154 7.57 7.77 13.39
CA GLU A 154 6.70 7.25 14.43
C GLU A 154 5.58 6.39 13.85
N GLY A 155 5.19 5.33 14.58
CA GLY A 155 4.24 4.33 14.09
C GLY A 155 2.86 4.89 13.75
N ASP A 156 2.44 5.94 14.43
CA ASP A 156 1.17 6.64 14.21
C ASP A 156 1.18 7.58 12.99
N PHE A 157 2.34 7.82 12.39
CA PHE A 157 2.51 8.66 11.20
C PHE A 157 2.97 7.89 9.96
N VAL A 158 3.51 6.69 10.12
CA VAL A 158 4.21 5.94 9.06
C VAL A 158 3.33 5.67 7.84
N GLU A 159 2.02 5.51 8.03
CA GLU A 159 1.06 5.21 6.96
C GLU A 159 0.56 6.45 6.20
N LEU A 160 0.88 7.68 6.64
CA LEU A 160 0.42 8.88 5.95
C LEU A 160 0.90 8.94 4.48
N PRO A 161 2.19 8.76 4.17
CA PRO A 161 2.68 8.82 2.79
C PRO A 161 2.13 7.68 1.93
N SER A 162 2.01 6.48 2.49
CA SER A 162 1.49 5.30 1.78
C SER A 162 0.01 5.44 1.44
N GLN A 163 -0.82 5.79 2.42
CA GLN A 163 -2.27 5.92 2.23
C GLN A 163 -2.65 7.11 1.34
N ILE A 164 -1.88 8.20 1.35
CA ILE A 164 -2.08 9.31 0.39
C ILE A 164 -1.87 8.81 -1.04
N MET A 165 -0.87 7.97 -1.28
CA MET A 165 -0.57 7.47 -2.61
C MET A 165 -1.67 6.56 -3.17
N GLU A 166 -2.37 5.81 -2.34
CA GLU A 166 -3.51 4.98 -2.77
C GLU A 166 -4.61 5.78 -3.49
N ASN A 167 -4.83 7.03 -3.08
CA ASN A 167 -5.85 7.88 -3.71
C ASN A 167 -5.58 8.12 -5.20
N TRP A 168 -4.30 8.20 -5.58
CA TRP A 168 -3.89 8.41 -6.96
C TRP A 168 -4.11 7.20 -7.86
N ALA A 169 -4.16 6.00 -7.28
CA ALA A 169 -4.41 4.77 -8.05
C ALA A 169 -5.74 4.81 -8.82
N THR A 170 -6.74 5.51 -8.27
CA THR A 170 -8.08 5.60 -8.87
C THR A 170 -8.41 6.98 -9.44
N GLU A 171 -7.45 7.93 -9.43
CA GLU A 171 -7.64 9.21 -10.08
C GLU A 171 -7.75 9.08 -11.61
N PRO A 172 -8.77 9.68 -12.24
CA PRO A 172 -9.02 9.49 -13.67
C PRO A 172 -7.84 9.83 -14.58
N GLU A 173 -7.07 10.86 -14.27
CA GLU A 173 -5.89 11.24 -15.06
C GLU A 173 -4.82 10.15 -15.00
N VAL A 174 -4.56 9.61 -13.81
CA VAL A 174 -3.57 8.57 -13.58
C VAL A 174 -4.04 7.25 -14.17
N LEU A 175 -5.32 6.87 -13.97
CA LEU A 175 -5.92 5.67 -14.57
C LEU A 175 -5.80 5.69 -16.09
N ARG A 176 -6.10 6.80 -16.76
CA ARG A 176 -5.98 6.89 -18.23
C ARG A 176 -4.55 6.71 -18.71
N HIS A 177 -3.57 7.00 -17.86
CA HIS A 177 -2.17 6.81 -18.22
C HIS A 177 -1.75 5.35 -18.16
N TYR A 178 -2.12 4.61 -17.13
CA TYR A 178 -1.61 3.25 -16.92
C TYR A 178 -2.62 2.12 -17.19
N ALA A 179 -3.92 2.39 -17.05
CA ALA A 179 -4.93 1.36 -17.22
C ALA A 179 -5.23 1.11 -18.71
N ILE A 180 -4.32 0.38 -19.36
CA ILE A 180 -4.33 0.07 -20.78
C ILE A 180 -4.54 -1.43 -20.94
N ASN A 181 -5.53 -1.82 -21.74
CA ASN A 181 -5.83 -3.22 -22.00
C ASN A 181 -4.64 -3.91 -22.68
N TYR A 182 -4.10 -4.94 -22.03
CA TYR A 182 -2.90 -5.64 -22.49
C TYR A 182 -3.09 -6.36 -23.85
N THR A 183 -4.33 -6.64 -24.27
CA THR A 183 -4.64 -7.33 -25.53
C THR A 183 -4.94 -6.34 -26.65
N THR A 184 -5.76 -5.29 -26.36
CA THR A 184 -6.24 -4.36 -27.39
C THR A 184 -5.43 -3.07 -27.47
N GLY A 185 -4.66 -2.74 -26.44
CA GLY A 185 -3.97 -1.45 -26.30
C GLY A 185 -4.91 -0.26 -26.00
N GLU A 186 -6.20 -0.52 -25.77
CA GLU A 186 -7.17 0.54 -25.49
C GLU A 186 -7.09 0.99 -24.02
N VAL A 187 -7.23 2.28 -23.83
CA VAL A 187 -7.34 2.88 -22.49
C VAL A 187 -8.65 2.46 -21.84
N ILE A 188 -8.65 2.29 -20.53
CA ILE A 188 -9.84 1.96 -19.74
C ILE A 188 -11.00 2.90 -20.07
N PRO A 189 -12.21 2.39 -20.38
CA PRO A 189 -13.36 3.22 -20.71
C PRO A 189 -13.86 4.07 -19.54
N GLU A 190 -14.30 5.30 -19.81
CA GLU A 190 -14.83 6.23 -18.79
C GLU A 190 -15.93 5.61 -17.92
N ARG A 191 -16.76 4.73 -18.48
CA ARG A 191 -17.79 4.01 -17.72
C ARG A 191 -17.20 3.14 -16.59
N LEU A 192 -16.02 2.54 -16.81
CA LEU A 192 -15.34 1.74 -15.78
C LEU A 192 -14.68 2.63 -14.74
N ILE A 193 -14.04 3.72 -15.15
CA ILE A 193 -13.49 4.72 -14.22
C ILE A 193 -14.57 5.24 -13.27
N LYS A 194 -15.73 5.60 -13.80
CA LYS A 194 -16.86 6.04 -12.99
C LYS A 194 -17.32 4.96 -11.99
N ARG A 195 -17.43 3.70 -12.43
CA ARG A 195 -17.82 2.58 -11.56
C ARG A 195 -16.79 2.30 -10.46
N ILE A 196 -15.50 2.37 -10.76
CA ILE A 196 -14.42 2.25 -9.76
C ILE A 196 -14.64 3.28 -8.66
N ARG A 197 -14.80 4.56 -9.02
CA ARG A 197 -14.98 5.65 -8.06
C ARG A 197 -16.28 5.52 -7.24
N GLU A 198 -17.36 5.09 -7.86
CA GLU A 198 -18.64 4.89 -7.17
C GLU A 198 -18.57 3.69 -6.22
N SER A 199 -17.92 2.61 -6.63
CA SER A 199 -17.76 1.40 -5.80
C SER A 199 -16.83 1.61 -4.60
N GLY A 200 -15.87 2.52 -4.69
CA GLY A 200 -14.97 2.86 -3.59
C GLY A 200 -15.68 3.43 -2.35
N LYS A 201 -16.93 3.88 -2.48
CA LYS A 201 -17.76 4.33 -1.35
C LYS A 201 -18.56 3.21 -0.69
N PHE A 202 -18.52 2.01 -1.27
CA PHE A 202 -19.31 0.89 -0.77
C PHE A 202 -18.76 0.39 0.56
N ASN A 203 -19.63 0.21 1.53
CA ASN A 203 -19.32 -0.26 2.89
C ASN A 203 -18.33 0.63 3.68
N GLN A 204 -18.00 1.82 3.23
CA GLN A 204 -17.06 2.70 3.96
C GLN A 204 -17.53 2.96 5.42
N GLY A 205 -18.82 3.15 5.64
CA GLY A 205 -19.36 3.30 6.99
C GLY A 205 -19.07 2.09 7.89
N PHE A 206 -19.20 0.87 7.36
CA PHE A 206 -18.89 -0.35 8.10
C PHE A 206 -17.39 -0.46 8.41
N ILE A 207 -16.54 -0.29 7.38
CA ILE A 207 -15.07 -0.39 7.49
C ILE A 207 -14.54 0.64 8.51
N VAL A 208 -14.96 1.89 8.39
CA VAL A 208 -14.54 2.96 9.31
C VAL A 208 -15.05 2.72 10.73
N THR A 209 -16.28 2.21 10.89
CA THR A 209 -16.83 1.89 12.22
C THR A 209 -16.04 0.77 12.89
N GLU A 210 -15.66 -0.27 12.14
CA GLU A 210 -14.84 -1.37 12.64
C GLU A 210 -13.46 -0.87 13.11
N LEU A 211 -12.79 -0.07 12.28
CA LEU A 211 -11.50 0.53 12.60
C LEU A 211 -11.56 1.44 13.84
N VAL A 212 -12.56 2.32 13.90
CA VAL A 212 -12.72 3.26 15.02
C VAL A 212 -13.10 2.52 16.30
N ALA A 213 -13.91 1.47 16.23
CA ALA A 213 -14.22 0.63 17.39
C ALA A 213 -12.96 -0.02 17.96
N ALA A 214 -12.07 -0.50 17.08
CA ALA A 214 -10.77 -1.03 17.47
C ALA A 214 -9.91 0.02 18.18
N ALA A 215 -9.70 1.16 17.54
CA ALA A 215 -8.90 2.25 18.10
C ALA A 215 -9.40 2.77 19.44
N LEU A 216 -10.72 2.87 19.60
CA LEU A 216 -11.33 3.31 20.86
C LEU A 216 -11.19 2.27 21.98
N THR A 217 -11.25 0.99 21.66
CA THR A 217 -11.01 -0.07 22.65
C THR A 217 -9.55 -0.13 23.07
N ASP A 218 -8.64 0.04 22.11
CA ASP A 218 -7.22 0.16 22.37
C ASP A 218 -6.91 1.34 23.32
N MET A 219 -7.49 2.50 23.06
CA MET A 219 -7.39 3.67 23.93
C MET A 219 -7.96 3.41 25.33
N ASP A 220 -9.07 2.69 25.46
CA ASP A 220 -9.63 2.34 26.76
C ASP A 220 -8.67 1.46 27.58
N ILE A 221 -7.98 0.51 26.94
CA ILE A 221 -6.99 -0.35 27.57
C ILE A 221 -5.78 0.49 28.03
N HIS A 222 -5.26 1.33 27.15
CA HIS A 222 -4.08 2.16 27.44
C HIS A 222 -4.35 3.33 28.38
N ALA A 223 -5.62 3.66 28.63
CA ALA A 223 -6.01 4.65 29.63
C ALA A 223 -6.15 4.08 31.07
N ILE A 224 -5.97 2.77 31.24
CA ILE A 224 -5.98 2.14 32.58
C ILE A 224 -4.74 2.60 33.35
N THR A 225 -4.94 3.29 34.48
CA THR A 225 -3.87 3.81 35.32
C THR A 225 -3.47 2.88 36.46
N GLU A 226 -4.35 1.98 36.85
CA GLU A 226 -4.11 1.00 37.89
C GLU A 226 -4.37 -0.40 37.34
N TYR A 227 -3.41 -1.31 37.52
CA TYR A 227 -3.57 -2.68 37.03
C TYR A 227 -4.46 -3.49 37.98
N GLU A 228 -5.63 -3.86 37.49
CA GLU A 228 -6.49 -4.90 38.06
C GLU A 228 -6.75 -5.98 37.02
N PRO A 229 -6.66 -7.27 37.38
CA PRO A 229 -7.00 -8.34 36.45
C PRO A 229 -8.46 -8.21 35.99
N PHE A 230 -8.70 -8.28 34.68
CA PHE A 230 -10.04 -8.24 34.10
C PHE A 230 -10.20 -9.33 33.02
N ASP A 231 -11.43 -9.72 32.77
CA ASP A 231 -11.75 -10.59 31.65
C ASP A 231 -11.74 -9.79 30.35
N VAL A 232 -10.90 -10.20 29.40
CA VAL A 232 -10.71 -9.49 28.13
C VAL A 232 -11.99 -9.44 27.30
N ASN A 233 -12.79 -10.52 27.32
CA ASN A 233 -14.03 -10.58 26.54
C ASN A 233 -15.12 -9.68 27.13
N GLU A 234 -15.20 -9.62 28.48
CA GLU A 234 -16.12 -8.72 29.16
C GLU A 234 -15.72 -7.26 28.94
N PHE A 235 -14.44 -6.95 29.03
CA PHE A 235 -13.91 -5.61 28.75
C PHE A 235 -14.23 -5.16 27.33
N GLU A 236 -13.94 -6.01 26.34
CA GLU A 236 -14.23 -5.74 24.93
C GLU A 236 -15.74 -5.56 24.71
N ALA A 237 -16.57 -6.43 25.27
CA ALA A 237 -18.01 -6.33 25.16
C ALA A 237 -18.55 -5.01 25.73
N ASP A 238 -18.05 -4.58 26.89
CA ASP A 238 -18.41 -3.29 27.47
C ASP A 238 -17.90 -2.12 26.62
N ALA A 239 -16.65 -2.17 26.20
CA ALA A 239 -16.05 -1.12 25.37
C ALA A 239 -16.79 -0.89 24.05
N VAL A 240 -17.20 -1.96 23.38
CA VAL A 240 -17.83 -1.93 22.06
C VAL A 240 -19.34 -1.81 22.13
N TYR A 241 -19.99 -2.67 22.91
CA TYR A 241 -21.45 -2.75 22.96
C TYR A 241 -22.03 -1.89 24.08
N GLY A 242 -21.47 -1.99 25.28
CA GLY A 242 -21.97 -1.30 26.47
C GLY A 242 -21.83 0.21 26.35
N ARG A 243 -20.63 0.69 26.17
CA ARG A 243 -20.32 2.13 26.14
C ARG A 243 -20.58 2.80 24.80
N ARG A 244 -20.45 2.10 23.67
CA ARG A 244 -20.55 2.69 22.32
C ARG A 244 -21.79 2.27 21.53
N GLY A 245 -22.56 1.31 22.06
CA GLY A 245 -23.84 0.89 21.49
C GLY A 245 -23.73 0.25 20.11
N LEU A 246 -22.59 -0.34 19.77
CA LEU A 246 -22.44 -1.08 18.52
C LEU A 246 -23.21 -2.40 18.59
N ILE A 247 -23.57 -2.94 17.41
CA ILE A 247 -24.29 -4.20 17.33
C ILE A 247 -23.36 -5.39 17.60
N PRO A 248 -23.84 -6.46 18.28
CA PRO A 248 -23.00 -7.62 18.63
C PRO A 248 -22.36 -8.37 17.45
N GLN A 249 -22.84 -8.13 16.23
CA GLN A 249 -22.29 -8.71 15.01
C GLN A 249 -20.99 -8.02 14.56
N ILE A 250 -20.73 -6.81 15.06
CA ILE A 250 -19.43 -6.14 14.87
C ILE A 250 -18.52 -6.61 15.99
N GLN A 251 -17.80 -7.69 15.75
CA GLN A 251 -16.77 -8.16 16.66
C GLN A 251 -15.42 -7.64 16.15
N PRO A 252 -14.82 -6.68 16.83
CA PRO A 252 -13.46 -6.28 16.55
C PRO A 252 -12.55 -7.49 16.79
N ARG A 253 -11.88 -7.97 15.77
CA ARG A 253 -10.95 -9.09 15.91
C ARG A 253 -9.57 -8.51 16.22
N TYR A 254 -9.30 -8.26 17.48
CA TYR A 254 -8.01 -7.69 17.92
C TYR A 254 -6.91 -8.74 17.88
N CYS A 255 -6.45 -9.11 16.70
CA CYS A 255 -5.10 -9.66 16.56
C CYS A 255 -4.01 -8.62 16.92
N LEU A 256 -4.35 -7.36 16.98
CA LEU A 256 -3.43 -6.25 17.21
C LEU A 256 -2.86 -6.22 18.66
N LEU A 257 -3.59 -6.74 19.64
CA LEU A 257 -3.11 -6.83 21.02
C LEU A 257 -1.98 -7.86 21.21
N TYR A 258 -1.79 -8.77 20.27
CA TYR A 258 -0.72 -9.79 20.32
C TYR A 258 0.50 -9.46 19.45
N THR A 259 0.46 -8.40 18.66
CA THR A 259 1.53 -8.07 17.70
C THR A 259 2.34 -6.84 18.10
N SER A 260 1.95 -6.12 19.14
CA SER A 260 2.68 -4.94 19.61
C SER A 260 3.95 -5.25 20.41
N ASP A 261 4.17 -6.52 20.80
CA ASP A 261 5.34 -6.97 21.57
C ASP A 261 6.32 -7.83 20.75
N ALA A 262 6.23 -7.84 19.41
CA ALA A 262 7.12 -8.61 18.55
C ALA A 262 8.15 -7.73 17.82
#